data_e30b519fd5ac1e87d25dcd62fe4ca448
#
_entry.id   e30b519fd5ac1e87d25dcd62fe4ca448
#
_cell.length_a   1.000
_cell.length_b   1.000
_cell.length_c   1.000
_cell.angle_alpha   90.00
_cell.angle_beta   90.00
_cell.angle_gamma   90.00
#
_symmetry.space_group_name_H-M   'P 1'
#
loop_
_entity.id
_entity.type
_entity.pdbx_description
1 polymer ?
#
loop_
_entity_poly.entity_id
_entity_poly.type
_entity_poly.pdbx_seq_one_letter_code
_entity_poly.pdbx_strand_id
1 'polypeptide(L)'
;MRKTIWLLTVAALCGLSFLALAPPALMAQWGVIQRGVEATKPAGEGQKGPAPKAYEGSASMQDTKTGVSTAPVTYQNKVRSFSYTIPAGWRLERGDPTGNAERDNIIFMKPGTTCGFNIHWTQMVPSFPRQSAVDASYKQAMEEKGIGKYLAVKRRDQGGKDGVIGWETIETPEKGSGGFQRIQWQCYDGQNYMYSFMAHSEPKDFNANRAEMQRIIDSIRFK
;
A
#
# COMPACT_ATOMS: atom_id res chain seq x y z
N MET A 1 -29.37 12.33 61.85
CA MET A 1 -28.09 11.79 61.37
C MET A 1 -28.35 10.42 60.79
N ARG A 2 -28.32 10.22 59.49
CA ARG A 2 -28.39 9.00 58.65
C ARG A 2 -29.19 9.24 57.39
N LYS A 3 -28.60 9.95 56.41
CA LYS A 3 -29.06 9.96 55.01
C LYS A 3 -27.94 10.55 54.19
N THR A 4 -26.90 9.80 53.85
CA THR A 4 -25.91 10.18 52.81
C THR A 4 -24.95 8.97 52.58
N ILE A 5 -25.41 7.86 52.11
CA ILE A 5 -24.61 6.78 51.51
C ILE A 5 -25.50 5.98 50.56
N TRP A 6 -25.84 6.55 49.40
CA TRP A 6 -26.50 5.77 48.33
C TRP A 6 -26.37 6.51 46.98
N LEU A 7 -25.21 6.94 46.61
CA LEU A 7 -25.01 7.62 45.30
C LEU A 7 -23.65 7.42 44.67
N LEU A 8 -22.98 6.28 44.95
CA LEU A 8 -21.66 5.98 44.35
C LEU A 8 -21.49 4.55 43.81
N THR A 9 -22.56 3.87 43.41
CA THR A 9 -22.48 2.49 42.91
C THR A 9 -23.19 2.25 41.57
N VAL A 10 -23.49 3.26 40.76
CA VAL A 10 -24.12 3.09 39.44
C VAL A 10 -23.24 3.55 38.26
N ALA A 11 -22.06 4.09 38.51
CA ALA A 11 -21.18 4.61 37.45
C ALA A 11 -20.10 3.63 36.93
N ALA A 12 -20.14 2.36 37.33
CA ALA A 12 -19.07 1.37 36.98
C ALA A 12 -19.53 0.23 36.04
N LEU A 13 -20.70 0.29 35.42
CA LEU A 13 -21.25 -0.81 34.61
C LEU A 13 -21.59 -0.48 33.17
N CYS A 14 -21.23 0.69 32.64
CA CYS A 14 -21.43 1.06 31.23
C CYS A 14 -20.17 1.13 30.38
N GLY A 15 -19.03 0.65 30.87
CA GLY A 15 -17.71 0.74 30.18
C GLY A 15 -17.24 -0.52 29.46
N LEU A 16 -18.01 -1.63 29.40
CA LEU A 16 -17.48 -2.93 28.94
C LEU A 16 -18.33 -3.64 27.88
N SER A 17 -18.97 -2.94 26.96
CA SER A 17 -19.85 -3.58 25.97
C SER A 17 -19.67 -3.12 24.52
N PHE A 18 -18.52 -2.61 24.10
CA PHE A 18 -18.25 -2.30 22.68
C PHE A 18 -17.00 -2.96 22.08
N LEU A 19 -16.54 -4.06 22.64
CA LEU A 19 -15.36 -4.81 22.12
C LEU A 19 -15.68 -6.15 21.46
N ALA A 20 -16.93 -6.35 21.03
CA ALA A 20 -17.29 -7.61 20.38
C ALA A 20 -18.27 -7.36 19.25
N LEU A 21 -17.76 -7.04 18.03
CA LEU A 21 -18.46 -7.29 16.76
C LEU A 21 -17.59 -6.83 15.54
N ALA A 22 -16.26 -6.99 15.59
CA ALA A 22 -15.50 -7.13 14.35
C ALA A 22 -15.41 -8.61 14.03
N PRO A 23 -15.87 -9.08 12.85
CA PRO A 23 -15.77 -10.49 12.51
C PRO A 23 -14.28 -10.89 12.50
N PRO A 24 -13.91 -12.03 13.11
CA PRO A 24 -12.50 -12.46 13.23
C PRO A 24 -11.78 -12.62 11.88
N ALA A 25 -12.53 -12.75 10.79
CA ALA A 25 -12.00 -12.78 9.44
C ALA A 25 -11.34 -11.44 8.98
N LEU A 26 -11.82 -10.30 9.48
CA LEU A 26 -11.24 -8.99 9.13
C LEU A 26 -9.87 -8.80 9.80
N MET A 27 -9.73 -9.26 11.05
CA MET A 27 -8.47 -9.16 11.80
C MET A 27 -7.39 -10.11 11.26
N ALA A 28 -7.76 -11.29 10.75
CA ALA A 28 -6.83 -12.22 10.14
C ALA A 28 -6.23 -11.70 8.82
N GLN A 29 -6.98 -10.91 8.05
CA GLN A 29 -6.49 -10.31 6.80
C GLN A 29 -5.50 -9.18 7.03
N TRP A 30 -5.67 -8.38 8.09
CA TRP A 30 -4.69 -7.36 8.47
C TRP A 30 -3.33 -7.96 8.86
N GLY A 31 -3.31 -9.11 9.54
CA GLY A 31 -2.10 -9.85 9.89
C GLY A 31 -1.34 -10.40 8.67
N VAL A 32 -2.03 -10.70 7.57
CA VAL A 32 -1.40 -11.14 6.31
C VAL A 32 -0.77 -9.96 5.57
N ILE A 33 -1.42 -8.79 5.58
CA ILE A 33 -0.87 -7.57 4.96
C ILE A 33 0.39 -7.11 5.71
N GLN A 34 0.38 -7.13 7.05
CA GLN A 34 1.56 -6.79 7.85
C GLN A 34 2.71 -7.80 7.67
N ARG A 35 2.43 -9.10 7.61
CA ARG A 35 3.46 -10.13 7.36
C ARG A 35 4.06 -10.06 5.95
N GLY A 36 3.30 -9.63 4.95
CA GLY A 36 3.82 -9.36 3.61
C GLY A 36 4.84 -8.20 3.58
N VAL A 37 4.72 -7.25 4.49
CA VAL A 37 5.63 -6.10 4.62
C VAL A 37 6.87 -6.45 5.46
N GLU A 38 6.75 -7.32 6.46
CA GLU A 38 7.89 -7.81 7.26
C GLU A 38 8.82 -8.74 6.46
N ALA A 39 8.31 -9.40 5.41
CA ALA A 39 9.12 -10.23 4.52
C ALA A 39 10.07 -9.41 3.61
N THR A 40 10.03 -8.08 3.64
CA THR A 40 10.96 -7.19 2.93
C THR A 40 12.16 -6.74 3.76
N LYS A 41 12.44 -7.37 4.92
CA LYS A 41 13.78 -7.27 5.51
C LYS A 41 14.78 -7.79 4.48
N PRO A 42 15.87 -7.08 4.18
CA PRO A 42 16.89 -7.61 3.29
C PRO A 42 17.38 -8.93 3.89
N ALA A 43 17.02 -10.03 3.24
CA ALA A 43 17.61 -11.32 3.54
C ALA A 43 19.10 -11.16 3.31
N GLY A 44 19.87 -11.41 4.35
CA GLY A 44 21.32 -11.46 4.26
C GLY A 44 21.74 -12.33 3.08
N GLU A 45 22.80 -11.95 2.45
CA GLU A 45 23.51 -12.56 1.34
C GLU A 45 23.25 -14.08 1.19
N GLY A 46 22.61 -14.50 0.08
CA GLY A 46 22.58 -15.93 -0.20
C GLY A 46 21.58 -16.47 -1.22
N GLN A 47 20.72 -15.69 -1.84
CA GLN A 47 19.94 -16.22 -2.98
C GLN A 47 20.04 -15.27 -4.19
N LYS A 48 21.02 -15.53 -5.06
CA LYS A 48 20.99 -15.07 -6.45
C LYS A 48 19.86 -15.83 -7.16
N GLY A 49 18.65 -15.28 -7.10
CA GLY A 49 17.60 -15.67 -8.03
C GLY A 49 18.04 -15.36 -9.47
N PRO A 50 17.52 -16.05 -10.49
CA PRO A 50 17.84 -15.75 -11.88
C PRO A 50 17.60 -14.25 -12.14
N ALA A 51 18.56 -13.61 -12.81
CA ALA A 51 18.45 -12.20 -13.18
C ALA A 51 17.13 -11.97 -13.93
N PRO A 52 16.38 -10.89 -13.62
CA PRO A 52 15.14 -10.58 -14.32
C PRO A 52 15.42 -10.52 -15.83
N LYS A 53 14.66 -11.28 -16.62
CA LYS A 53 14.75 -11.19 -18.08
C LYS A 53 14.34 -9.78 -18.49
N ALA A 54 15.19 -9.10 -19.26
CA ALA A 54 14.89 -7.78 -19.80
C ALA A 54 13.58 -7.85 -20.59
N TYR A 55 12.67 -6.91 -20.30
CA TYR A 55 11.40 -6.78 -21.00
C TYR A 55 11.67 -6.27 -22.43
N GLU A 56 11.33 -7.07 -23.45
CA GLU A 56 11.67 -6.81 -24.86
C GLU A 56 11.14 -5.46 -25.41
N GLY A 57 10.08 -4.89 -24.82
CA GLY A 57 9.55 -3.58 -25.21
C GLY A 57 10.25 -2.37 -24.59
N SER A 58 11.16 -2.56 -23.64
CA SER A 58 11.86 -1.49 -22.92
C SER A 58 13.38 -1.51 -23.15
N ALA A 59 13.89 -2.43 -23.93
CA ALA A 59 15.34 -2.64 -24.12
C ALA A 59 16.09 -1.39 -24.64
N SER A 60 15.42 -0.52 -25.41
CA SER A 60 15.99 0.74 -25.91
C SER A 60 16.01 1.86 -24.88
N MET A 61 15.31 1.71 -23.74
CA MET A 61 15.18 2.72 -22.69
C MET A 61 15.90 2.37 -21.39
N GLN A 62 16.49 1.19 -21.32
CA GLN A 62 17.27 0.76 -20.16
C GLN A 62 18.76 0.78 -20.48
N ASP A 63 19.55 1.24 -19.54
CA ASP A 63 20.99 0.99 -19.57
C ASP A 63 21.19 -0.52 -19.40
N THR A 64 21.64 -1.18 -20.48
CA THR A 64 21.85 -2.63 -20.54
C THR A 64 22.85 -3.16 -19.50
N LYS A 65 23.67 -2.28 -18.94
CA LYS A 65 24.69 -2.63 -17.94
C LYS A 65 24.15 -2.57 -16.51
N THR A 66 23.23 -1.68 -16.21
CA THR A 66 22.69 -1.44 -14.85
C THR A 66 21.22 -1.80 -14.71
N GLY A 67 20.49 -2.02 -15.82
CA GLY A 67 19.06 -2.22 -15.83
C GLY A 67 18.25 -0.98 -15.40
N VAL A 68 18.92 0.17 -15.30
CA VAL A 68 18.29 1.44 -14.89
C VAL A 68 17.64 2.09 -16.10
N SER A 69 16.39 2.54 -15.94
CA SER A 69 15.70 3.27 -17.00
C SER A 69 16.32 4.65 -17.24
N THR A 70 16.62 4.98 -18.48
CA THR A 70 17.18 6.28 -18.88
C THR A 70 16.09 7.33 -19.21
N ALA A 71 14.83 6.89 -19.32
CA ALA A 71 13.65 7.73 -19.55
C ALA A 71 12.46 7.22 -18.73
N PRO A 72 11.41 8.01 -18.51
CA PRO A 72 10.18 7.51 -17.89
C PRO A 72 9.57 6.37 -18.72
N VAL A 73 9.15 5.29 -18.06
CA VAL A 73 8.54 4.12 -18.71
C VAL A 73 7.13 3.91 -18.17
N THR A 74 6.16 3.83 -19.08
CA THR A 74 4.78 3.48 -18.74
C THR A 74 4.57 1.99 -18.94
N TYR A 75 4.23 1.30 -17.87
CA TYR A 75 3.88 -0.11 -17.87
C TYR A 75 2.36 -0.28 -17.92
N GLN A 76 1.93 -1.26 -18.69
CA GLN A 76 0.53 -1.70 -18.75
C GLN A 76 0.43 -3.09 -18.16
N ASN A 77 -0.18 -3.22 -16.98
CA ASN A 77 -0.55 -4.53 -16.45
C ASN A 77 -1.76 -5.05 -17.24
N LYS A 78 -1.56 -6.09 -18.03
CA LYS A 78 -2.59 -6.64 -18.93
C LYS A 78 -3.57 -7.53 -18.18
N VAL A 79 -3.14 -8.16 -17.09
CA VAL A 79 -3.97 -9.10 -16.30
C VAL A 79 -4.98 -8.35 -15.44
N ARG A 80 -4.58 -7.21 -14.88
CA ARG A 80 -5.41 -6.41 -13.97
C ARG A 80 -5.86 -5.08 -14.56
N SER A 81 -5.60 -4.84 -15.83
CA SER A 81 -6.09 -3.68 -16.59
C SER A 81 -5.77 -2.32 -15.96
N PHE A 82 -4.60 -2.17 -15.34
CA PHE A 82 -4.10 -0.88 -14.88
C PHE A 82 -2.77 -0.52 -15.53
N SER A 83 -2.47 0.77 -15.56
CA SER A 83 -1.18 1.31 -16.02
C SER A 83 -0.56 2.21 -14.98
N TYR A 84 0.75 2.37 -15.04
CA TYR A 84 1.52 3.25 -14.16
C TYR A 84 2.83 3.65 -14.85
N THR A 85 3.38 4.80 -14.45
CA THR A 85 4.63 5.34 -15.02
C THR A 85 5.71 5.37 -13.96
N ILE A 86 6.85 4.74 -14.28
CA ILE A 86 8.07 4.77 -13.48
C ILE A 86 9.00 5.82 -14.06
N PRO A 87 9.51 6.79 -13.28
CA PRO A 87 10.45 7.80 -13.75
C PRO A 87 11.78 7.22 -14.22
N ALA A 88 12.56 8.01 -14.95
CA ALA A 88 13.95 7.69 -15.22
C ALA A 88 14.75 7.52 -13.92
N GLY A 89 15.80 6.71 -13.95
CA GLY A 89 16.66 6.46 -12.81
C GLY A 89 16.19 5.34 -11.87
N TRP A 90 15.07 4.69 -12.19
CA TRP A 90 14.58 3.53 -11.45
C TRP A 90 14.89 2.23 -12.19
N ARG A 91 15.02 1.12 -11.46
CA ARG A 91 15.13 -0.20 -12.05
C ARG A 91 14.13 -1.18 -11.45
N LEU A 92 13.73 -2.16 -12.25
CA LEU A 92 12.93 -3.29 -11.79
C LEU A 92 13.82 -4.24 -10.99
N GLU A 93 13.45 -4.49 -9.72
CA GLU A 93 14.16 -5.46 -8.87
C GLU A 93 13.46 -6.83 -8.86
N ARG A 94 12.13 -6.83 -8.98
CA ARG A 94 11.35 -8.05 -8.85
C ARG A 94 10.02 -7.96 -9.58
N GLY A 95 9.55 -9.11 -10.04
CA GLY A 95 8.22 -9.31 -10.63
C GLY A 95 8.17 -9.01 -12.12
N ASP A 96 6.98 -9.21 -12.71
CA ASP A 96 6.67 -8.85 -14.08
C ASP A 96 5.79 -7.60 -14.11
N PRO A 97 6.32 -6.45 -14.60
CA PRO A 97 5.57 -5.20 -14.62
C PRO A 97 4.36 -5.23 -15.54
N THR A 98 4.24 -6.24 -16.42
CA THR A 98 3.10 -6.45 -17.31
C THR A 98 2.04 -7.39 -16.73
N GLY A 99 2.36 -8.08 -15.63
CA GLY A 99 1.42 -8.86 -14.83
C GLY A 99 1.00 -10.18 -15.46
N ASN A 100 1.93 -11.07 -15.73
CA ASN A 100 1.62 -12.42 -16.22
C ASN A 100 1.28 -13.42 -15.10
N ALA A 101 1.46 -13.06 -13.83
CA ALA A 101 1.22 -13.94 -12.69
C ALA A 101 -0.05 -13.55 -11.92
N GLU A 102 -0.75 -14.53 -11.37
CA GLU A 102 -1.98 -14.32 -10.56
C GLU A 102 -1.71 -13.59 -9.25
N ARG A 103 -0.49 -13.72 -8.71
CA ARG A 103 -0.01 -13.02 -7.52
C ARG A 103 1.32 -12.42 -7.86
N ASP A 104 1.39 -11.12 -7.94
CA ASP A 104 2.68 -10.50 -8.19
C ASP A 104 2.99 -9.45 -7.13
N ASN A 105 4.27 -9.46 -6.79
CA ASN A 105 4.89 -8.41 -6.01
C ASN A 105 5.91 -7.76 -6.94
N ILE A 106 5.50 -6.68 -7.59
CA ILE A 106 6.36 -5.91 -8.47
C ILE A 106 7.10 -4.91 -7.62
N ILE A 107 8.43 -4.90 -7.72
CA ILE A 107 9.27 -4.00 -6.93
C ILE A 107 10.19 -3.22 -7.87
N PHE A 108 10.11 -1.91 -7.79
CA PHE A 108 11.08 -0.99 -8.39
C PHE A 108 11.89 -0.31 -7.29
N MET A 109 13.17 -0.07 -7.55
CA MET A 109 14.07 0.64 -6.65
C MET A 109 14.78 1.77 -7.39
N LYS A 110 15.04 2.86 -6.67
CA LYS A 110 15.89 3.95 -7.16
C LYS A 110 17.31 3.73 -6.64
N PRO A 111 18.27 3.32 -7.49
CA PRO A 111 19.65 3.02 -7.08
C PRO A 111 20.30 4.18 -6.32
N GLY A 112 21.12 3.84 -5.32
CA GLY A 112 21.80 4.83 -4.48
C GLY A 112 20.90 5.51 -3.44
N THR A 113 19.65 5.08 -3.33
CA THR A 113 18.70 5.58 -2.32
C THR A 113 17.98 4.41 -1.64
N THR A 114 17.19 4.73 -0.61
CA THR A 114 16.27 3.76 0.02
C THR A 114 14.87 3.77 -0.59
N CYS A 115 14.69 4.51 -1.70
CA CYS A 115 13.38 4.65 -2.32
C CYS A 115 12.99 3.41 -3.11
N GLY A 116 11.79 2.90 -2.83
CA GLY A 116 11.17 1.80 -3.53
C GLY A 116 9.72 2.10 -3.90
N PHE A 117 9.23 1.37 -4.90
CA PHE A 117 7.82 1.35 -5.26
C PHE A 117 7.37 -0.10 -5.44
N ASN A 118 6.38 -0.50 -4.66
CA ASN A 118 5.85 -1.85 -4.62
C ASN A 118 4.41 -1.85 -5.11
N ILE A 119 4.08 -2.85 -5.92
CA ILE A 119 2.71 -3.16 -6.32
C ILE A 119 2.39 -4.56 -5.85
N HIS A 120 1.29 -4.70 -5.14
CA HIS A 120 0.77 -5.98 -4.71
C HIS A 120 -0.74 -6.03 -4.94
N TRP A 121 -1.26 -7.19 -5.34
CA TRP A 121 -2.70 -7.44 -5.40
C TRP A 121 -3.04 -8.84 -4.93
N THR A 122 -4.26 -9.01 -4.45
CA THR A 122 -4.80 -10.30 -4.05
C THR A 122 -6.29 -10.35 -4.32
N GLN A 123 -6.79 -11.51 -4.70
CA GLN A 123 -8.21 -11.73 -4.87
C GLN A 123 -8.86 -11.94 -3.50
N MET A 124 -9.94 -11.20 -3.27
CA MET A 124 -10.80 -11.37 -2.12
C MET A 124 -11.90 -12.39 -2.44
N VAL A 125 -12.55 -12.91 -1.40
CA VAL A 125 -13.72 -13.79 -1.61
C VAL A 125 -14.82 -13.07 -2.38
N PRO A 126 -15.64 -13.77 -3.20
CA PRO A 126 -16.68 -13.13 -4.02
C PRO A 126 -17.69 -12.29 -3.24
N SER A 127 -17.98 -12.69 -1.99
CA SER A 127 -18.89 -11.98 -1.10
C SER A 127 -18.24 -10.85 -0.30
N PHE A 128 -17.00 -10.43 -0.63
CA PHE A 128 -16.30 -9.39 0.11
C PHE A 128 -17.02 -8.05 0.00
N PRO A 129 -17.39 -7.42 1.14
CA PRO A 129 -18.16 -6.18 1.14
C PRO A 129 -17.25 -4.96 0.92
N ARG A 130 -16.73 -4.82 -0.31
CA ARG A 130 -15.68 -3.84 -0.63
C ARG A 130 -16.00 -2.41 -0.20
N GLN A 131 -17.25 -1.95 -0.41
CA GLN A 131 -17.64 -0.58 -0.03
C GLN A 131 -17.51 -0.38 1.48
N SER A 132 -18.13 -1.25 2.27
CA SER A 132 -18.08 -1.15 3.74
C SER A 132 -16.66 -1.31 4.28
N ALA A 133 -15.85 -2.18 3.66
CA ALA A 133 -14.45 -2.36 4.04
C ALA A 133 -13.62 -1.10 3.78
N VAL A 134 -13.81 -0.47 2.64
CA VAL A 134 -13.11 0.79 2.30
C VAL A 134 -13.56 1.93 3.21
N ASP A 135 -14.87 2.05 3.49
CA ASP A 135 -15.40 3.11 4.35
C ASP A 135 -14.89 2.96 5.80
N ALA A 136 -14.86 1.72 6.32
CA ALA A 136 -14.30 1.43 7.65
C ALA A 136 -12.80 1.73 7.72
N SER A 137 -12.04 1.29 6.72
CA SER A 137 -10.59 1.52 6.67
C SER A 137 -10.23 3.00 6.48
N TYR A 138 -10.98 3.71 5.64
CA TYR A 138 -10.81 5.15 5.48
C TYR A 138 -11.10 5.91 6.77
N LYS A 139 -12.20 5.57 7.48
CA LYS A 139 -12.53 6.15 8.78
C LYS A 139 -11.42 5.89 9.79
N GLN A 140 -10.94 4.66 9.90
CA GLN A 140 -9.81 4.31 10.77
C GLN A 140 -8.56 5.13 10.43
N ALA A 141 -8.20 5.25 9.14
CA ALA A 141 -7.05 6.04 8.72
C ALA A 141 -7.20 7.54 9.09
N MET A 142 -8.43 8.09 9.04
CA MET A 142 -8.71 9.46 9.49
C MET A 142 -8.54 9.61 11.00
N GLU A 143 -8.96 8.63 11.81
CA GLU A 143 -8.71 8.61 13.26
C GLU A 143 -7.21 8.52 13.56
N GLU A 144 -6.48 7.65 12.87
CA GLU A 144 -5.03 7.51 12.97
C GLU A 144 -4.27 8.78 12.54
N LYS A 145 -4.79 9.54 11.55
CA LYS A 145 -4.28 10.87 11.22
C LYS A 145 -4.44 11.84 12.40
N GLY A 146 -5.59 11.78 13.09
CA GLY A 146 -5.85 12.62 14.27
C GLY A 146 -4.83 12.44 15.40
N ILE A 147 -4.24 11.25 15.53
CA ILE A 147 -3.17 10.94 16.50
C ILE A 147 -1.76 11.02 15.90
N GLY A 148 -1.62 11.58 14.70
CA GLY A 148 -0.34 11.90 14.09
C GLY A 148 0.38 10.74 13.39
N LYS A 149 -0.30 9.62 13.07
CA LYS A 149 0.28 8.52 12.30
C LYS A 149 0.43 8.87 10.81
N TYR A 150 -0.48 9.66 10.28
CA TYR A 150 -0.46 10.09 8.89
C TYR A 150 -0.37 11.60 8.75
N LEU A 151 0.43 12.07 7.80
CA LEU A 151 0.45 13.46 7.34
C LEU A 151 -0.80 13.79 6.53
N ALA A 152 -1.24 12.85 5.70
CA ALA A 152 -2.41 13.00 4.85
C ALA A 152 -3.17 11.68 4.72
N VAL A 153 -4.49 11.79 4.64
CA VAL A 153 -5.42 10.71 4.29
C VAL A 153 -6.46 11.31 3.36
N LYS A 154 -6.69 10.68 2.21
CA LYS A 154 -7.74 11.11 1.28
C LYS A 154 -8.47 9.92 0.66
N ARG A 155 -9.75 10.08 0.38
CA ARG A 155 -10.49 9.15 -0.48
C ARG A 155 -9.95 9.26 -1.90
N ARG A 156 -9.77 8.12 -2.58
CA ARG A 156 -9.28 8.07 -3.94
C ARG A 156 -9.94 6.94 -4.71
N ASP A 157 -10.91 7.31 -5.51
CA ASP A 157 -11.68 6.40 -6.34
C ASP A 157 -11.41 6.70 -7.83
N GLN A 158 -11.56 5.70 -8.71
CA GLN A 158 -11.45 5.86 -10.16
C GLN A 158 -12.52 5.01 -10.88
N GLY A 159 -13.08 5.52 -11.99
CA GLY A 159 -13.91 4.72 -12.90
C GLY A 159 -15.39 4.59 -12.53
N GLY A 160 -15.96 5.47 -11.70
CA GLY A 160 -17.41 5.50 -11.41
C GLY A 160 -17.91 4.33 -10.57
N LYS A 161 -19.19 3.94 -10.74
CA LYS A 161 -19.89 2.98 -9.86
C LYS A 161 -19.24 1.60 -9.77
N ASP A 162 -18.78 1.07 -10.91
CA ASP A 162 -18.14 -0.25 -10.99
C ASP A 162 -16.61 -0.18 -10.99
N GLY A 163 -16.09 1.02 -10.78
CA GLY A 163 -14.68 1.30 -10.77
C GLY A 163 -13.96 0.86 -9.50
N VAL A 164 -12.76 1.38 -9.36
CA VAL A 164 -11.89 1.15 -8.22
C VAL A 164 -12.22 2.14 -7.12
N ILE A 165 -12.41 1.65 -5.90
CA ILE A 165 -12.66 2.45 -4.70
C ILE A 165 -11.55 2.24 -3.68
N GLY A 166 -11.09 3.30 -3.01
CA GLY A 166 -10.00 3.17 -2.06
C GLY A 166 -9.64 4.46 -1.33
N TRP A 167 -8.48 4.44 -0.68
CA TRP A 167 -7.96 5.59 0.06
C TRP A 167 -6.43 5.66 -0.07
N GLU A 168 -5.91 6.85 -0.01
CA GLU A 168 -4.49 7.14 -0.04
C GLU A 168 -4.04 7.72 1.29
N THR A 169 -2.89 7.27 1.78
CA THR A 169 -2.25 7.74 3.00
C THR A 169 -0.83 8.19 2.75
N ILE A 170 -0.36 9.17 3.53
CA ILE A 170 1.04 9.56 3.64
C ILE A 170 1.42 9.44 5.12
N GLU A 171 2.37 8.57 5.45
CA GLU A 171 2.81 8.34 6.83
C GLU A 171 3.67 9.49 7.37
N THR A 172 3.69 9.63 8.70
CA THR A 172 4.67 10.46 9.40
C THR A 172 5.97 9.67 9.64
N PRO A 173 7.14 10.34 9.72
CA PRO A 173 8.40 9.63 9.94
C PRO A 173 8.48 8.93 11.31
N GLU A 174 7.80 9.47 12.33
CA GLU A 174 7.94 8.99 13.71
C GLU A 174 7.05 7.78 14.01
N LYS A 175 5.96 7.61 13.24
CA LYS A 175 4.94 6.59 13.48
C LYS A 175 4.71 5.66 12.29
N GLY A 176 5.52 5.78 11.25
CA GLY A 176 5.56 4.82 10.15
C GLY A 176 6.09 3.46 10.62
N SER A 177 5.63 2.36 10.02
CA SER A 177 6.06 1.03 10.40
C SER A 177 7.36 0.61 9.70
N GLY A 178 8.22 -0.11 10.40
CA GLY A 178 9.40 -0.77 9.83
C GLY A 178 10.53 0.15 9.39
N GLY A 179 10.67 1.35 9.95
CA GLY A 179 11.75 2.28 9.62
C GLY A 179 11.62 2.98 8.27
N PHE A 180 10.48 2.80 7.58
CA PHE A 180 10.17 3.48 6.32
C PHE A 180 9.00 4.42 6.50
N GLN A 181 9.02 5.51 5.74
CA GLN A 181 7.88 6.41 5.53
C GLN A 181 7.26 6.12 4.16
N ARG A 182 5.92 6.08 4.09
CA ARG A 182 5.21 5.58 2.92
C ARG A 182 4.20 6.58 2.37
N ILE A 183 4.01 6.51 1.05
CA ILE A 183 2.83 6.98 0.35
C ILE A 183 2.14 5.73 -0.18
N GLN A 184 0.92 5.48 0.24
CA GLN A 184 0.22 4.25 -0.11
C GLN A 184 -1.18 4.55 -0.64
N TRP A 185 -1.54 3.97 -1.78
CA TRP A 185 -2.92 3.87 -2.24
C TRP A 185 -3.38 2.42 -2.14
N GLN A 186 -4.36 2.18 -1.27
CA GLN A 186 -5.06 0.90 -1.16
C GLN A 186 -6.42 1.02 -1.80
N CYS A 187 -6.79 0.05 -2.64
CA CYS A 187 -8.05 0.10 -3.36
C CYS A 187 -8.57 -1.29 -3.74
N TYR A 188 -9.83 -1.35 -4.13
CA TYR A 188 -10.51 -2.56 -4.57
C TYR A 188 -11.23 -2.29 -5.87
N ASP A 189 -11.14 -3.23 -6.83
CA ASP A 189 -11.87 -3.17 -8.10
C ASP A 189 -13.25 -3.84 -8.02
N GLY A 190 -14.03 -3.76 -9.11
CA GLY A 190 -15.34 -4.39 -9.24
C GLY A 190 -15.31 -5.91 -9.23
N GLN A 191 -14.14 -6.53 -9.41
CA GLN A 191 -13.93 -7.98 -9.37
C GLN A 191 -13.46 -8.49 -8.01
N ASN A 192 -13.49 -7.63 -6.98
CA ASN A 192 -13.02 -7.91 -5.63
C ASN A 192 -11.51 -8.23 -5.55
N TYR A 193 -10.69 -7.63 -6.41
CA TYR A 193 -9.26 -7.60 -6.17
C TYR A 193 -8.89 -6.41 -5.29
N MET A 194 -8.11 -6.68 -4.25
CA MET A 194 -7.44 -5.66 -3.45
C MET A 194 -6.09 -5.34 -4.09
N TYR A 195 -5.79 -4.07 -4.18
CA TYR A 195 -4.49 -3.55 -4.63
C TYR A 195 -3.84 -2.73 -3.53
N SER A 196 -2.52 -2.84 -3.44
CA SER A 196 -1.66 -1.97 -2.64
C SER A 196 -0.56 -1.42 -3.53
N PHE A 197 -0.62 -0.13 -3.80
CA PHE A 197 0.43 0.63 -4.47
C PHE A 197 1.17 1.44 -3.42
N MET A 198 2.44 1.13 -3.18
CA MET A 198 3.18 1.69 -2.07
C MET A 198 4.54 2.21 -2.53
N ALA A 199 4.73 3.52 -2.46
CA ALA A 199 6.04 4.15 -2.56
C ALA A 199 6.59 4.39 -1.16
N HIS A 200 7.86 4.09 -0.92
CA HIS A 200 8.48 4.18 0.40
C HIS A 200 9.93 4.63 0.32
N SER A 201 10.43 5.19 1.41
CA SER A 201 11.85 5.41 1.66
C SER A 201 12.13 5.54 3.16
N GLU A 202 13.38 5.48 3.56
CA GLU A 202 13.75 5.93 4.91
C GLU A 202 13.38 7.41 5.10
N PRO A 203 13.04 7.83 6.33
CA PRO A 203 12.61 9.21 6.62
C PRO A 203 13.59 10.28 6.16
N LYS A 204 14.91 10.01 6.25
CA LYS A 204 15.96 10.94 5.80
C LYS A 204 15.90 11.29 4.33
N ASP A 205 15.47 10.33 3.48
CA ASP A 205 15.39 10.45 2.02
C ASP A 205 13.98 10.83 1.55
N PHE A 206 12.97 10.68 2.42
CA PHE A 206 11.56 10.79 2.03
C PHE A 206 11.23 12.16 1.44
N ASN A 207 11.58 13.24 2.12
CA ASN A 207 11.24 14.59 1.68
C ASN A 207 11.87 14.94 0.33
N ALA A 208 13.12 14.51 0.09
CA ALA A 208 13.81 14.74 -1.18
C ALA A 208 13.15 13.98 -2.37
N ASN A 209 12.57 12.80 -2.10
CA ASN A 209 11.98 11.95 -3.14
C ASN A 209 10.44 11.95 -3.14
N ARG A 210 9.80 12.61 -2.18
CA ARG A 210 8.33 12.60 -2.01
C ARG A 210 7.57 12.99 -3.29
N ALA A 211 7.99 14.05 -3.95
CA ALA A 211 7.32 14.53 -5.16
C ALA A 211 7.40 13.51 -6.31
N GLU A 212 8.51 12.79 -6.42
CA GLU A 212 8.70 11.74 -7.42
C GLU A 212 7.87 10.49 -7.08
N MET A 213 7.91 10.05 -5.83
CA MET A 213 7.08 8.95 -5.34
C MET A 213 5.58 9.24 -5.51
N GLN A 214 5.14 10.47 -5.22
CA GLN A 214 3.76 10.89 -5.42
C GLN A 214 3.37 10.84 -6.90
N ARG A 215 4.26 11.27 -7.82
CA ARG A 215 4.01 11.19 -9.27
C ARG A 215 3.82 9.75 -9.74
N ILE A 216 4.55 8.78 -9.18
CA ILE A 216 4.35 7.37 -9.49
C ILE A 216 2.93 6.96 -9.09
N ILE A 217 2.55 7.21 -7.84
CA ILE A 217 1.20 6.90 -7.33
C ILE A 217 0.13 7.61 -8.17
N ASP A 218 0.34 8.89 -8.50
CA ASP A 218 -0.61 9.68 -9.28
C ASP A 218 -0.71 9.27 -10.75
N SER A 219 0.27 8.55 -11.28
CA SER A 219 0.24 8.03 -12.65
C SER A 219 -0.63 6.79 -12.82
N ILE A 220 -1.03 6.14 -11.73
CA ILE A 220 -1.79 4.89 -11.79
C ILE A 220 -3.20 5.16 -12.35
N ARG A 221 -3.57 4.38 -13.38
CA ARG A 221 -4.89 4.44 -14.04
C ARG A 221 -5.43 3.03 -14.23
N PHE A 222 -6.65 2.80 -13.80
CA PHE A 222 -7.45 1.64 -14.14
C PHE A 222 -8.26 1.93 -15.42
N LYS A 223 -8.45 0.89 -16.24
CA LYS A 223 -9.24 0.96 -17.48
C LYS A 223 -10.64 0.44 -17.24
#